data_a8565973b81bec97ca0fff864092b349
#
_entry.id   a8565973b81bec97ca0fff864092b349
#
_cell.length_a   1.000
_cell.length_b   1.000
_cell.length_c   1.000
_cell.angle_alpha   90.00
_cell.angle_beta   90.00
_cell.angle_gamma   90.00
#
_symmetry.space_group_name_H-M   'P 1'
#
loop_
_entity.id
_entity.type
_entity.pdbx_description
1 polymer ?
#
loop_
_entity_poly.entity_id
_entity_poly.type
_entity_poly.pdbx_seq_one_letter_code
_entity_poly.pdbx_strand_id
1 'polypeptide(L)'
;NWSGVDVDVCRAIAAAIFGDDKAVKYTPLSAKERFTALQSGEIDVLSRNTTWTATRDTALGLNFAGVNYYDGQGFMVRRDLGVNNGLELDGAAVCTNTGTTTELNVSDYFRANNMAYKVVAFEKADEVVAAYDSGRCDVYTTDQSGLYAQRIKLKDPAAHKVLPDVISKEPLGPVVRQGDDQWFNLVKWSLFCMVNAEEMGITSANVSSKASSGDPAINRLLGLEGSFGENLGVSPTWCKNIVSSVGNYGESFARNLSIDPLNIERGVNELWSKGGLQYAPPIR
;
A
#
# COMPACT_ATOMS: atom_id res chain seq x y z
N ASN A 1 -17.39 -1.29 -6.20
CA ASN A 1 -16.17 -1.15 -6.99
C ASN A 1 -14.95 -1.18 -6.06
N TRP A 2 -13.91 -1.91 -6.49
CA TRP A 2 -12.62 -1.92 -5.82
C TRP A 2 -11.74 -0.79 -6.38
N SER A 3 -11.06 -0.05 -5.51
CA SER A 3 -10.15 1.04 -5.87
C SER A 3 -9.07 1.20 -4.80
N GLY A 4 -7.96 1.81 -5.15
CA GLY A 4 -6.82 2.06 -4.26
C GLY A 4 -5.49 1.64 -4.92
N VAL A 5 -4.38 2.10 -4.35
CA VAL A 5 -3.03 1.75 -4.84
C VAL A 5 -2.80 0.23 -4.79
N ASP A 6 -3.24 -0.44 -3.73
CA ASP A 6 -3.15 -1.91 -3.60
C ASP A 6 -3.98 -2.65 -4.67
N VAL A 7 -5.15 -2.10 -5.01
CA VAL A 7 -6.00 -2.64 -6.09
C VAL A 7 -5.34 -2.46 -7.45
N ASP A 8 -4.68 -1.33 -7.67
CA ASP A 8 -3.97 -1.08 -8.92
C ASP A 8 -2.77 -2.01 -9.10
N VAL A 9 -2.10 -2.45 -8.04
CA VAL A 9 -1.09 -3.52 -8.11
C VAL A 9 -1.71 -4.82 -8.60
N CYS A 10 -2.87 -5.23 -8.07
CA CYS A 10 -3.57 -6.43 -8.56
C CYS A 10 -3.99 -6.29 -10.03
N ARG A 11 -4.47 -5.13 -10.44
CA ARG A 11 -4.82 -4.82 -11.83
C ARG A 11 -3.59 -4.87 -12.75
N ALA A 12 -2.44 -4.36 -12.28
CA ALA A 12 -1.18 -4.42 -13.02
C ALA A 12 -0.73 -5.88 -13.25
N ILE A 13 -0.83 -6.74 -12.23
CA ILE A 13 -0.53 -8.17 -12.36
C ILE A 13 -1.46 -8.82 -13.39
N ALA A 14 -2.76 -8.56 -13.33
CA ALA A 14 -3.73 -9.10 -14.29
C ALA A 14 -3.47 -8.61 -15.72
N ALA A 15 -3.15 -7.32 -15.88
CA ALA A 15 -2.77 -6.75 -17.17
C ALA A 15 -1.50 -7.39 -17.75
N ALA A 16 -0.51 -7.71 -16.90
CA ALA A 16 0.71 -8.38 -17.31
C ALA A 16 0.44 -9.80 -17.84
N ILE A 17 -0.43 -10.54 -17.16
CA ILE A 17 -0.71 -11.96 -17.47
C ILE A 17 -1.70 -12.09 -18.62
N PHE A 18 -2.83 -11.39 -18.53
CA PHE A 18 -3.99 -11.60 -19.40
C PHE A 18 -4.18 -10.49 -20.45
N GLY A 19 -3.42 -9.39 -20.36
CA GLY A 19 -3.69 -8.19 -21.15
C GLY A 19 -5.00 -7.48 -20.76
N ASP A 20 -5.61 -7.88 -19.63
CA ASP A 20 -6.87 -7.34 -19.11
C ASP A 20 -6.74 -7.03 -17.61
N ASP A 21 -6.74 -5.77 -17.25
CA ASP A 21 -6.63 -5.28 -15.88
C ASP A 21 -7.86 -5.58 -15.01
N LYS A 22 -8.94 -6.08 -15.60
CA LYS A 22 -10.17 -6.46 -14.90
C LYS A 22 -10.22 -7.94 -14.55
N ALA A 23 -9.29 -8.75 -15.06
CA ALA A 23 -9.21 -10.19 -14.81
C ALA A 23 -8.69 -10.49 -13.38
N VAL A 24 -9.31 -9.88 -12.36
CA VAL A 24 -8.98 -10.01 -10.95
C VAL A 24 -10.21 -10.50 -10.17
N LYS A 25 -10.03 -11.55 -9.39
CA LYS A 25 -11.02 -11.96 -8.39
C LYS A 25 -10.59 -11.39 -7.04
N TYR A 26 -11.40 -10.51 -6.47
CA TYR A 26 -11.14 -9.89 -5.17
C TYR A 26 -11.82 -10.66 -4.04
N THR A 27 -11.08 -10.92 -2.97
CA THR A 27 -11.56 -11.52 -1.73
C THR A 27 -11.36 -10.51 -0.59
N PRO A 28 -12.44 -9.96 0.00
CA PRO A 28 -12.31 -9.05 1.13
C PRO A 28 -11.88 -9.81 2.39
N LEU A 29 -10.80 -9.37 3.03
CA LEU A 29 -10.22 -10.01 4.21
C LEU A 29 -9.94 -8.99 5.31
N SER A 30 -10.11 -9.39 6.56
CA SER A 30 -9.65 -8.62 7.71
C SER A 30 -8.12 -8.64 7.83
N ALA A 31 -7.56 -7.74 8.66
CA ALA A 31 -6.14 -7.73 8.92
C ALA A 31 -5.64 -9.03 9.58
N LYS A 32 -6.50 -9.70 10.34
CA LYS A 32 -6.20 -10.96 11.02
C LYS A 32 -6.21 -12.16 10.07
N GLU A 33 -7.16 -12.22 9.13
CA GLU A 33 -7.38 -13.37 8.24
C GLU A 33 -6.43 -13.42 7.04
N ARG A 34 -5.94 -12.26 6.58
CA ARG A 34 -5.22 -12.12 5.31
C ARG A 34 -4.02 -13.06 5.12
N PHE A 35 -3.25 -13.31 6.19
CA PHE A 35 -2.07 -14.19 6.09
C PHE A 35 -2.46 -15.65 5.96
N THR A 36 -3.46 -16.09 6.72
CA THR A 36 -4.01 -17.46 6.63
C THR A 36 -4.61 -17.73 5.25
N ALA A 37 -5.35 -16.77 4.71
CA ALA A 37 -5.91 -16.86 3.36
C ALA A 37 -4.83 -16.99 2.28
N LEU A 38 -3.73 -16.23 2.40
CA LEU A 38 -2.60 -16.36 1.48
C LEU A 38 -1.88 -17.71 1.65
N GLN A 39 -1.61 -18.13 2.88
CA GLN A 39 -0.94 -19.41 3.17
C GLN A 39 -1.75 -20.63 2.70
N SER A 40 -3.06 -20.61 2.83
CA SER A 40 -3.96 -21.71 2.41
C SER A 40 -4.18 -21.77 0.89
N GLY A 41 -3.80 -20.71 0.14
CA GLY A 41 -4.07 -20.63 -1.28
C GLY A 41 -5.50 -20.15 -1.62
N GLU A 42 -6.22 -19.59 -0.67
CA GLU A 42 -7.52 -18.94 -0.93
C GLU A 42 -7.33 -17.70 -1.82
N ILE A 43 -6.20 -17.00 -1.65
CA ILE A 43 -5.74 -15.93 -2.51
C ILE A 43 -4.31 -16.21 -3.02
N ASP A 44 -3.95 -15.71 -4.20
CA ASP A 44 -2.64 -15.87 -4.81
C ASP A 44 -1.69 -14.73 -4.49
N VAL A 45 -2.22 -13.55 -4.27
CA VAL A 45 -1.49 -12.35 -3.86
C VAL A 45 -2.28 -11.59 -2.78
N LEU A 46 -1.57 -11.14 -1.77
CA LEU A 46 -2.11 -10.25 -0.75
C LEU A 46 -1.60 -8.84 -1.02
N SER A 47 -2.47 -7.96 -1.54
CA SER A 47 -2.20 -6.53 -1.72
C SER A 47 -3.23 -5.75 -0.93
N ARG A 48 -2.89 -5.41 0.31
CA ARG A 48 -3.77 -4.77 1.27
C ARG A 48 -2.95 -4.19 2.43
N ASN A 49 -2.43 -2.98 2.29
CA ASN A 49 -1.63 -2.25 3.29
C ASN A 49 -0.90 -3.20 4.25
N THR A 50 -0.05 -4.06 3.68
CA THR A 50 0.62 -5.11 4.45
C THR A 50 2.06 -4.72 4.69
N THR A 51 2.38 -4.45 5.94
CA THR A 51 3.72 -4.03 6.37
C THR A 51 4.72 -5.15 6.25
N TRP A 52 5.81 -4.90 5.56
CA TRP A 52 6.96 -5.80 5.51
C TRP A 52 7.71 -5.78 6.83
N THR A 53 7.67 -6.88 7.56
CA THR A 53 8.40 -7.06 8.83
C THR A 53 9.22 -8.33 8.79
N ALA A 54 10.30 -8.38 9.58
CA ALA A 54 11.15 -9.56 9.68
C ALA A 54 10.35 -10.83 10.04
N THR A 55 9.42 -10.73 11.00
CA THR A 55 8.59 -11.88 11.40
C THR A 55 7.71 -12.37 10.26
N ARG A 56 7.04 -11.46 9.54
CA ARG A 56 6.15 -11.83 8.42
C ARG A 56 6.92 -12.45 7.26
N ASP A 57 8.11 -11.93 6.99
CA ASP A 57 8.97 -12.39 5.90
C ASP A 57 9.65 -13.74 6.21
N THR A 58 10.05 -13.96 7.46
CA THR A 58 10.88 -15.13 7.82
C THR A 58 10.10 -16.26 8.48
N ALA A 59 9.00 -15.97 9.18
CA ALA A 59 8.29 -16.97 10.00
C ALA A 59 6.98 -17.48 9.36
N LEU A 60 6.43 -16.77 8.36
CA LEU A 60 5.13 -17.11 7.79
C LEU A 60 5.19 -17.83 6.43
N GLY A 61 6.38 -18.08 5.89
CA GLY A 61 6.54 -18.69 4.57
C GLY A 61 6.08 -17.77 3.43
N LEU A 62 6.30 -16.47 3.57
CA LEU A 62 5.84 -15.43 2.65
C LEU A 62 7.02 -14.63 2.09
N ASN A 63 6.83 -14.04 0.91
CA ASN A 63 7.77 -13.13 0.27
C ASN A 63 7.08 -11.80 -0.03
N PHE A 64 7.69 -10.70 0.40
CA PHE A 64 7.26 -9.35 0.01
C PHE A 64 7.86 -8.97 -1.35
N ALA A 65 7.01 -8.61 -2.29
CA ALA A 65 7.40 -8.36 -3.68
C ALA A 65 7.69 -6.87 -3.97
N GLY A 66 8.22 -6.16 -2.99
CA GLY A 66 8.55 -4.74 -3.07
C GLY A 66 7.67 -3.89 -2.17
N VAL A 67 7.87 -2.57 -2.21
CA VAL A 67 7.12 -1.60 -1.41
C VAL A 67 6.35 -0.69 -2.36
N ASN A 68 5.02 -0.74 -2.31
CA ASN A 68 4.15 0.12 -3.09
C ASN A 68 3.75 1.40 -2.36
N TYR A 69 3.94 1.45 -1.04
CA TYR A 69 3.69 2.64 -0.24
C TYR A 69 4.54 2.64 1.03
N TYR A 70 5.32 3.68 1.25
CA TYR A 70 6.04 3.94 2.48
C TYR A 70 5.15 4.75 3.40
N ASP A 71 4.68 4.14 4.48
CA ASP A 71 3.80 4.74 5.48
C ASP A 71 4.45 4.75 6.87
N GLY A 72 3.72 5.25 7.82
CA GLY A 72 4.02 5.20 9.23
C GLY A 72 2.74 5.22 10.05
N GLN A 73 2.77 4.64 11.23
CA GLN A 73 1.65 4.68 12.14
C GLN A 73 1.49 6.06 12.78
N GLY A 74 0.25 6.54 12.84
CA GLY A 74 -0.11 7.79 13.48
C GLY A 74 -1.31 7.66 14.42
N PHE A 75 -1.79 8.80 14.86
CA PHE A 75 -2.95 8.94 15.74
C PHE A 75 -3.95 9.90 15.16
N MET A 76 -5.23 9.55 15.17
CA MET A 76 -6.34 10.46 14.89
C MET A 76 -7.12 10.72 16.17
N VAL A 77 -7.43 11.98 16.42
CA VAL A 77 -8.15 12.44 17.60
C VAL A 77 -9.24 13.44 17.22
N ARG A 78 -10.23 13.59 18.09
CA ARG A 78 -11.15 14.71 18.01
C ARG A 78 -10.42 16.02 18.34
N ARG A 79 -10.73 17.10 17.64
CA ARG A 79 -10.10 18.42 17.86
C ARG A 79 -10.38 18.99 19.23
N ASP A 80 -11.55 18.70 19.79
CA ASP A 80 -11.99 19.13 21.13
C ASP A 80 -11.23 18.46 22.27
N LEU A 81 -10.53 17.34 22.01
CA LEU A 81 -9.62 16.72 22.98
C LEU A 81 -8.43 17.64 23.33
N GLY A 82 -8.12 18.62 22.48
CA GLY A 82 -7.13 19.66 22.74
C GLY A 82 -5.66 19.22 22.65
N VAL A 83 -5.36 17.94 22.34
CA VAL A 83 -4.00 17.38 22.23
C VAL A 83 -3.38 17.70 20.86
N ASN A 84 -2.07 17.87 20.80
CA ASN A 84 -1.35 18.24 19.58
C ASN A 84 -0.26 17.24 19.17
N ASN A 85 0.10 16.32 20.05
CA ASN A 85 1.10 15.27 19.77
C ASN A 85 0.79 14.00 20.57
N GLY A 86 1.47 12.91 20.20
CA GLY A 86 1.25 11.59 20.80
C GLY A 86 1.62 11.50 22.29
N LEU A 87 2.53 12.34 22.78
CA LEU A 87 2.94 12.32 24.20
C LEU A 87 1.86 12.90 25.13
N GLU A 88 0.88 13.58 24.58
CA GLU A 88 -0.28 14.12 25.34
C GLU A 88 -1.43 13.11 25.49
N LEU A 89 -1.25 11.86 25.03
CA LEU A 89 -2.25 10.80 25.04
C LEU A 89 -2.20 9.88 26.26
N ASP A 90 -1.51 10.28 27.33
CA ASP A 90 -1.45 9.49 28.57
C ASP A 90 -2.85 9.23 29.13
N GLY A 91 -3.15 7.97 29.47
CA GLY A 91 -4.44 7.52 29.97
C GLY A 91 -5.53 7.31 28.91
N ALA A 92 -5.27 7.57 27.63
CA ALA A 92 -6.27 7.51 26.58
C ALA A 92 -6.80 6.10 26.29
N ALA A 93 -8.07 6.02 25.87
CA ALA A 93 -8.63 4.83 25.25
C ALA A 93 -8.30 4.84 23.73
N VAL A 94 -7.56 3.83 23.26
CA VAL A 94 -7.01 3.76 21.90
C VAL A 94 -7.66 2.64 21.12
N CYS A 95 -8.38 2.98 20.07
CA CYS A 95 -8.98 2.04 19.13
C CYS A 95 -7.98 1.63 18.03
N THR A 96 -7.92 0.34 17.72
CA THR A 96 -7.11 -0.20 16.61
C THR A 96 -7.67 -1.53 16.09
N ASN A 97 -7.05 -2.06 15.02
CA ASN A 97 -7.37 -3.40 14.53
C ASN A 97 -6.45 -4.45 15.14
N THR A 98 -7.03 -5.59 15.55
CA THR A 98 -6.26 -6.74 16.03
C THR A 98 -5.48 -7.44 14.90
N GLY A 99 -4.37 -8.08 15.25
CA GLY A 99 -3.51 -8.81 14.30
C GLY A 99 -2.69 -7.90 13.37
N THR A 100 -2.43 -6.67 13.80
CA THR A 100 -1.68 -5.66 13.05
C THR A 100 -0.35 -5.32 13.72
N THR A 101 0.60 -4.77 12.94
CA THR A 101 1.78 -4.08 13.47
C THR A 101 1.37 -2.92 14.37
N THR A 102 0.26 -2.26 14.03
CA THR A 102 -0.29 -1.10 14.73
C THR A 102 -0.61 -1.41 16.19
N GLU A 103 -1.23 -2.58 16.46
CA GLU A 103 -1.54 -3.03 17.81
C GLU A 103 -0.27 -3.25 18.65
N LEU A 104 0.79 -3.77 18.03
CA LEU A 104 2.10 -3.98 18.69
C LEU A 104 2.82 -2.65 18.93
N ASN A 105 2.90 -1.81 17.90
CA ASN A 105 3.63 -0.54 17.97
C ASN A 105 3.02 0.43 18.98
N VAL A 106 1.68 0.49 19.10
CA VAL A 106 1.03 1.34 20.11
C VAL A 106 1.41 0.91 21.51
N SER A 107 1.47 -0.40 21.78
CA SER A 107 1.92 -0.93 23.06
C SER A 107 3.36 -0.51 23.37
N ASP A 108 4.24 -0.64 22.38
CA ASP A 108 5.65 -0.27 22.55
C ASP A 108 5.82 1.24 22.74
N TYR A 109 5.08 2.07 22.00
CA TYR A 109 5.13 3.52 22.10
C TYR A 109 4.73 4.02 23.50
N PHE A 110 3.57 3.58 24.00
CA PHE A 110 3.09 4.00 25.32
C PHE A 110 4.02 3.51 26.43
N ARG A 111 4.51 2.26 26.35
CA ARG A 111 5.47 1.72 27.32
C ARG A 111 6.79 2.48 27.31
N ALA A 112 7.34 2.78 26.13
CA ALA A 112 8.62 3.49 26.01
C ALA A 112 8.57 4.92 26.55
N ASN A 113 7.39 5.54 26.54
CA ASN A 113 7.18 6.88 27.05
C ASN A 113 6.60 6.91 28.48
N ASN A 114 6.52 5.75 29.16
CA ASN A 114 5.94 5.61 30.51
C ASN A 114 4.51 6.14 30.61
N MET A 115 3.71 5.99 29.56
CA MET A 115 2.32 6.43 29.48
C MET A 115 1.38 5.23 29.68
N ALA A 116 0.29 5.47 30.38
CA ALA A 116 -0.82 4.54 30.49
C ALA A 116 -1.74 4.65 29.26
N TYR A 117 -2.39 3.54 28.89
CA TYR A 117 -3.44 3.55 27.87
C TYR A 117 -4.36 2.33 28.02
N LYS A 118 -5.53 2.41 27.41
CA LYS A 118 -6.47 1.30 27.30
C LYS A 118 -6.67 0.95 25.82
N VAL A 119 -6.19 -0.21 25.39
CA VAL A 119 -6.43 -0.68 24.02
C VAL A 119 -7.88 -1.18 23.88
N VAL A 120 -8.52 -0.82 22.77
CA VAL A 120 -9.83 -1.31 22.33
C VAL A 120 -9.66 -1.82 20.91
N ALA A 121 -9.43 -3.12 20.77
CA ALA A 121 -9.13 -3.75 19.47
C ALA A 121 -10.37 -4.40 18.87
N PHE A 122 -10.50 -4.29 17.55
CA PHE A 122 -11.57 -4.89 16.75
C PHE A 122 -10.98 -5.62 15.55
N GLU A 123 -11.71 -6.58 15.02
CA GLU A 123 -11.27 -7.33 13.84
C GLU A 123 -11.50 -6.53 12.56
N LYS A 124 -12.63 -5.84 12.43
CA LYS A 124 -13.01 -5.10 11.22
C LYS A 124 -12.74 -3.60 11.38
N ALA A 125 -12.23 -2.96 10.32
CA ALA A 125 -11.96 -1.52 10.31
C ALA A 125 -13.22 -0.68 10.54
N ASP A 126 -14.37 -1.10 10.01
CA ASP A 126 -15.63 -0.36 10.20
C ASP A 126 -16.12 -0.41 11.65
N GLU A 127 -15.79 -1.46 12.41
CA GLU A 127 -16.06 -1.54 13.86
C GLU A 127 -15.18 -0.56 14.63
N VAL A 128 -13.91 -0.40 14.23
CA VAL A 128 -13.00 0.60 14.81
C VAL A 128 -13.53 2.01 14.57
N VAL A 129 -13.92 2.30 13.32
CA VAL A 129 -14.50 3.60 12.95
C VAL A 129 -15.76 3.90 13.78
N ALA A 130 -16.68 2.93 13.86
CA ALA A 130 -17.93 3.11 14.63
C ALA A 130 -17.67 3.32 16.13
N ALA A 131 -16.72 2.57 16.71
CA ALA A 131 -16.35 2.72 18.12
C ALA A 131 -15.72 4.09 18.41
N TYR A 132 -14.80 4.53 17.54
CA TYR A 132 -14.16 5.83 17.65
C TYR A 132 -15.16 6.98 17.45
N ASP A 133 -15.98 6.92 16.41
CA ASP A 133 -16.98 7.95 16.08
C ASP A 133 -18.06 8.10 17.17
N SER A 134 -18.40 7.00 17.88
CA SER A 134 -19.32 7.02 19.01
C SER A 134 -18.69 7.49 20.33
N GLY A 135 -17.39 7.79 20.36
CA GLY A 135 -16.68 8.23 21.56
C GLY A 135 -16.28 7.11 22.51
N ARG A 136 -16.35 5.84 22.10
CA ARG A 136 -15.87 4.71 22.90
C ARG A 136 -14.34 4.73 23.08
N CYS A 137 -13.62 5.36 22.13
CA CYS A 137 -12.20 5.61 22.18
C CYS A 137 -11.91 7.09 21.99
N ASP A 138 -10.85 7.57 22.63
CA ASP A 138 -10.33 8.93 22.48
C ASP A 138 -9.48 9.07 21.24
N VAL A 139 -8.81 7.97 20.84
CA VAL A 139 -7.80 7.89 19.78
C VAL A 139 -8.12 6.75 18.84
N TYR A 140 -7.97 6.97 17.54
CA TYR A 140 -7.86 5.90 16.55
C TYR A 140 -6.42 5.86 16.01
N THR A 141 -5.79 4.69 16.03
CA THR A 141 -4.43 4.49 15.52
C THR A 141 -4.38 3.40 14.45
N THR A 142 -3.75 3.73 13.34
CA THR A 142 -3.37 2.86 12.21
C THR A 142 -2.35 3.61 11.35
N ASP A 143 -1.99 3.07 10.18
CA ASP A 143 -1.20 3.77 9.16
C ASP A 143 -1.77 5.17 8.90
N GLN A 144 -0.94 6.19 8.72
CA GLN A 144 -1.41 7.55 8.49
C GLN A 144 -2.30 7.65 7.24
N SER A 145 -1.94 7.01 6.14
CA SER A 145 -2.79 6.95 4.94
C SER A 145 -4.15 6.35 5.24
N GLY A 146 -4.18 5.30 6.09
CA GLY A 146 -5.38 4.68 6.59
C GLY A 146 -6.22 5.63 7.44
N LEU A 147 -5.60 6.43 8.33
CA LEU A 147 -6.31 7.43 9.14
C LEU A 147 -7.00 8.48 8.27
N TYR A 148 -6.33 8.98 7.23
CA TYR A 148 -6.97 9.90 6.27
C TYR A 148 -8.16 9.25 5.59
N ALA A 149 -8.04 8.00 5.13
CA ALA A 149 -9.11 7.26 4.49
C ALA A 149 -10.28 6.94 5.43
N GLN A 150 -10.01 6.65 6.71
CA GLN A 150 -11.07 6.38 7.68
C GLN A 150 -11.75 7.67 8.16
N ARG A 151 -11.02 8.79 8.23
CA ARG A 151 -11.57 10.09 8.64
C ARG A 151 -12.76 10.51 7.77
N ILE A 152 -12.71 10.28 6.47
CA ILE A 152 -13.81 10.66 5.56
C ILE A 152 -15.10 9.85 5.77
N LYS A 153 -15.04 8.74 6.52
CA LYS A 153 -16.21 7.91 6.87
C LYS A 153 -16.89 8.36 8.17
N LEU A 154 -16.26 9.25 8.94
CA LEU A 154 -16.83 9.78 10.20
C LEU A 154 -18.02 10.68 9.93
N LYS A 155 -18.90 10.82 10.91
CA LYS A 155 -20.08 11.71 10.81
C LYS A 155 -19.70 13.16 10.57
N ASP A 156 -18.62 13.63 11.22
CA ASP A 156 -18.05 14.95 11.02
C ASP A 156 -16.53 14.85 10.83
N PRO A 157 -16.03 14.61 9.61
CA PRO A 157 -14.60 14.51 9.34
C PRO A 157 -13.79 15.75 9.76
N ALA A 158 -14.41 16.94 9.73
CA ALA A 158 -13.76 18.21 10.06
C ALA A 158 -13.50 18.37 11.57
N ALA A 159 -14.29 17.70 12.41
CA ALA A 159 -14.10 17.69 13.87
C ALA A 159 -12.88 16.85 14.30
N HIS A 160 -12.20 16.17 13.37
CA HIS A 160 -11.08 15.27 13.66
C HIS A 160 -9.80 15.74 12.99
N LYS A 161 -8.67 15.38 13.60
CA LYS A 161 -7.32 15.62 13.03
C LYS A 161 -6.44 14.40 13.20
N VAL A 162 -5.55 14.17 12.24
CA VAL A 162 -4.41 13.27 12.38
C VAL A 162 -3.29 14.06 13.01
N LEU A 163 -2.68 13.53 14.07
CA LEU A 163 -1.54 14.16 14.73
C LEU A 163 -0.28 14.06 13.84
N PRO A 164 0.69 14.96 14.02
CA PRO A 164 1.90 14.96 13.19
C PRO A 164 2.87 13.81 13.49
N ASP A 165 2.67 13.12 14.61
CA ASP A 165 3.59 12.06 15.05
C ASP A 165 3.52 10.85 14.14
N VAL A 166 4.70 10.30 13.82
CA VAL A 166 4.90 9.02 13.14
C VAL A 166 5.67 8.12 14.07
N ILE A 167 5.01 7.09 14.59
CA ILE A 167 5.57 6.26 15.67
C ILE A 167 6.21 4.96 15.18
N SER A 168 6.10 4.65 13.89
CA SER A 168 6.72 3.47 13.28
C SER A 168 7.05 3.67 11.81
N LYS A 169 7.83 2.74 11.25
CA LYS A 169 8.00 2.59 9.80
C LYS A 169 7.06 1.48 9.32
N GLU A 170 6.23 1.80 8.33
CA GLU A 170 5.30 0.85 7.72
C GLU A 170 5.56 0.78 6.20
N PRO A 171 6.58 0.01 5.75
CA PRO A 171 6.79 -0.26 4.33
C PRO A 171 5.72 -1.26 3.87
N LEU A 172 4.74 -0.78 3.13
CA LEU A 172 3.61 -1.59 2.67
C LEU A 172 3.88 -2.16 1.29
N GLY A 173 3.54 -3.43 1.07
CA GLY A 173 3.75 -4.04 -0.24
C GLY A 173 2.94 -5.30 -0.48
N PRO A 174 2.88 -5.74 -1.75
CA PRO A 174 2.26 -6.99 -2.13
C PRO A 174 3.06 -8.19 -1.63
N VAL A 175 2.34 -9.24 -1.23
CA VAL A 175 2.92 -10.43 -0.60
C VAL A 175 2.43 -11.67 -1.35
N VAL A 176 3.32 -12.64 -1.54
CA VAL A 176 3.04 -13.95 -2.12
C VAL A 176 3.57 -15.07 -1.23
N ARG A 177 3.13 -16.31 -1.45
CA ARG A 177 3.70 -17.49 -0.81
C ARG A 177 5.14 -17.71 -1.27
N GLN A 178 5.97 -18.26 -0.39
CA GLN A 178 7.30 -18.77 -0.78
C GLN A 178 7.17 -20.03 -1.64
N GLY A 179 8.21 -20.32 -2.42
CA GLY A 179 8.34 -21.56 -3.19
C GLY A 179 7.88 -21.45 -4.65
N ASP A 180 7.39 -20.30 -5.10
CA ASP A 180 7.13 -20.00 -6.51
C ASP A 180 7.87 -18.72 -6.90
N ASP A 181 9.12 -18.89 -7.31
CA ASP A 181 10.00 -17.77 -7.68
C ASP A 181 9.54 -17.07 -8.94
N GLN A 182 8.89 -17.79 -9.87
CA GLN A 182 8.36 -17.19 -11.09
C GLN A 182 7.19 -16.26 -10.77
N TRP A 183 6.25 -16.71 -9.93
CA TRP A 183 5.14 -15.88 -9.44
C TRP A 183 5.65 -14.67 -8.66
N PHE A 184 6.58 -14.89 -7.73
CA PHE A 184 7.20 -13.79 -6.97
C PHE A 184 7.84 -12.74 -7.87
N ASN A 185 8.60 -13.18 -8.89
CA ASN A 185 9.24 -12.29 -9.85
C ASN A 185 8.20 -11.53 -10.69
N LEU A 186 7.14 -12.17 -11.12
CA LEU A 186 6.09 -11.53 -11.89
C LEU A 186 5.38 -10.42 -11.09
N VAL A 187 4.99 -10.71 -9.83
CA VAL A 187 4.36 -9.72 -8.95
C VAL A 187 5.31 -8.54 -8.69
N LYS A 188 6.56 -8.83 -8.36
CA LYS A 188 7.60 -7.83 -8.12
C LYS A 188 7.84 -6.93 -9.34
N TRP A 189 8.04 -7.52 -10.50
CA TRP A 189 8.31 -6.76 -11.71
C TRP A 189 7.09 -6.03 -12.26
N SER A 190 5.86 -6.48 -11.95
CA SER A 190 4.65 -5.71 -12.25
C SER A 190 4.63 -4.37 -11.49
N LEU A 191 5.01 -4.36 -10.21
CA LEU A 191 5.19 -3.12 -9.45
C LEU A 191 6.35 -2.29 -10.00
N PHE A 192 7.50 -2.90 -10.26
CA PHE A 192 8.67 -2.19 -10.80
C PHE A 192 8.47 -1.65 -12.21
N CYS A 193 7.62 -2.30 -13.03
CA CYS A 193 7.19 -1.72 -14.29
C CYS A 193 6.52 -0.36 -14.11
N MET A 194 5.60 -0.24 -13.15
CA MET A 194 4.89 1.00 -12.87
C MET A 194 5.86 2.11 -12.42
N VAL A 195 6.82 1.79 -11.54
CA VAL A 195 7.82 2.74 -11.05
C VAL A 195 8.80 3.17 -12.16
N ASN A 196 9.35 2.21 -12.92
CA ASN A 196 10.24 2.50 -14.06
C ASN A 196 9.52 3.33 -15.15
N ALA A 197 8.25 3.03 -15.42
CA ALA A 197 7.46 3.81 -16.38
C ALA A 197 7.31 5.26 -15.95
N GLU A 198 7.06 5.53 -14.65
CA GLU A 198 7.02 6.89 -14.13
C GLU A 198 8.38 7.59 -14.29
N GLU A 199 9.48 6.92 -13.94
CA GLU A 199 10.83 7.47 -14.05
C GLU A 199 11.20 7.85 -15.48
N MET A 200 10.74 7.03 -16.47
CA MET A 200 10.96 7.28 -17.90
C MET A 200 9.91 8.23 -18.51
N GLY A 201 8.99 8.77 -17.72
CA GLY A 201 7.93 9.67 -18.20
C GLY A 201 6.95 8.97 -19.14
N ILE A 202 6.73 7.67 -18.96
CA ILE A 202 5.77 6.88 -19.72
C ILE A 202 4.46 6.85 -18.93
N THR A 203 3.36 7.25 -19.56
CA THR A 203 2.02 7.31 -18.97
C THR A 203 1.03 6.48 -19.79
N SER A 204 -0.14 6.24 -19.24
CA SER A 204 -1.24 5.60 -19.97
C SER A 204 -1.60 6.35 -21.26
N ALA A 205 -1.47 7.68 -21.26
CA ALA A 205 -1.78 8.52 -22.40
C ALA A 205 -0.71 8.49 -23.51
N ASN A 206 0.57 8.26 -23.16
CA ASN A 206 1.68 8.37 -24.13
C ASN A 206 2.41 7.05 -24.43
N VAL A 207 2.08 5.94 -23.78
CA VAL A 207 2.79 4.66 -23.92
C VAL A 207 2.89 4.18 -25.38
N SER A 208 1.85 4.42 -26.18
CA SER A 208 1.86 4.03 -27.59
C SER A 208 2.84 4.86 -28.43
N SER A 209 2.95 6.16 -28.18
CA SER A 209 3.91 7.02 -28.88
C SER A 209 5.35 6.80 -28.38
N LYS A 210 5.53 6.51 -27.11
CA LYS A 210 6.84 6.18 -26.51
C LYS A 210 7.42 4.88 -27.08
N ALA A 211 6.60 3.92 -27.46
CA ALA A 211 7.03 2.70 -28.14
C ALA A 211 7.71 2.96 -29.49
N SER A 212 7.59 4.15 -30.05
CA SER A 212 8.23 4.55 -31.31
C SER A 212 9.39 5.53 -31.10
N SER A 213 9.83 5.74 -29.86
CA SER A 213 10.86 6.74 -29.52
C SER A 213 12.28 6.36 -29.97
N GLY A 214 12.55 5.07 -30.19
CA GLY A 214 13.88 4.56 -30.47
C GLY A 214 14.83 4.53 -29.24
N ASP A 215 14.35 4.88 -28.07
CA ASP A 215 15.13 4.81 -26.81
C ASP A 215 15.29 3.33 -26.39
N PRO A 216 16.51 2.81 -26.26
CA PRO A 216 16.72 1.39 -25.92
C PRO A 216 16.19 1.01 -24.53
N ALA A 217 16.17 1.91 -23.57
CA ALA A 217 15.63 1.63 -22.23
C ALA A 217 14.09 1.52 -22.28
N ILE A 218 13.44 2.40 -23.02
CA ILE A 218 12.00 2.35 -23.26
C ILE A 218 11.63 1.11 -24.07
N ASN A 219 12.41 0.77 -25.11
CA ASN A 219 12.19 -0.44 -25.92
C ASN A 219 12.20 -1.69 -25.06
N ARG A 220 13.18 -1.83 -24.15
CA ARG A 220 13.24 -2.96 -23.21
C ARG A 220 12.05 -2.99 -22.27
N LEU A 221 11.69 -1.85 -21.67
CA LEU A 221 10.56 -1.76 -20.75
C LEU A 221 9.24 -2.14 -21.42
N LEU A 222 9.03 -1.70 -22.66
CA LEU A 222 7.79 -1.94 -23.41
C LEU A 222 7.78 -3.27 -24.18
N GLY A 223 8.85 -4.10 -24.06
CA GLY A 223 8.94 -5.41 -24.67
C GLY A 223 9.22 -5.41 -26.17
N LEU A 224 9.86 -4.37 -26.70
CA LEU A 224 10.28 -4.27 -28.09
C LEU A 224 11.70 -4.82 -28.29
N GLU A 225 12.45 -4.96 -27.21
CA GLU A 225 13.80 -5.55 -27.18
C GLU A 225 13.96 -6.43 -25.94
N GLY A 226 14.70 -7.56 -26.09
CA GLY A 226 14.95 -8.51 -25.02
C GLY A 226 13.81 -9.51 -24.79
N SER A 227 14.03 -10.47 -23.89
CA SER A 227 13.12 -11.59 -23.60
C SER A 227 12.56 -11.52 -22.17
N PHE A 228 12.32 -10.32 -21.64
CA PHE A 228 11.93 -10.15 -20.23
C PHE A 228 10.53 -10.71 -19.95
N GLY A 229 9.57 -10.55 -20.86
CA GLY A 229 8.25 -11.13 -20.73
C GLY A 229 8.31 -12.67 -20.76
N GLU A 230 9.06 -13.24 -21.67
CA GLU A 230 9.25 -14.69 -21.78
C GLU A 230 9.90 -15.26 -20.51
N ASN A 231 10.91 -14.58 -19.95
CA ASN A 231 11.56 -14.98 -18.70
C ASN A 231 10.60 -14.93 -17.50
N LEU A 232 9.60 -14.06 -17.53
CA LEU A 232 8.53 -13.96 -16.53
C LEU A 232 7.35 -14.91 -16.83
N GLY A 233 7.37 -15.62 -17.99
CA GLY A 233 6.27 -16.50 -18.40
C GLY A 233 5.03 -15.77 -18.93
N VAL A 234 5.20 -14.54 -19.43
CA VAL A 234 4.10 -13.68 -19.93
C VAL A 234 4.43 -13.10 -21.31
N SER A 235 3.50 -12.36 -21.89
CA SER A 235 3.71 -11.67 -23.17
C SER A 235 4.93 -10.74 -23.12
N PRO A 236 5.71 -10.61 -24.22
CA PRO A 236 6.76 -9.59 -24.32
C PRO A 236 6.27 -8.17 -23.97
N THR A 237 5.02 -7.86 -24.28
CA THR A 237 4.41 -6.54 -24.02
C THR A 237 3.77 -6.38 -22.63
N TRP A 238 4.10 -7.24 -21.68
CA TRP A 238 3.54 -7.28 -20.33
C TRP A 238 3.51 -5.89 -19.64
N CYS A 239 4.64 -5.18 -19.64
CA CYS A 239 4.73 -3.85 -19.03
C CYS A 239 3.98 -2.78 -19.84
N LYS A 240 3.99 -2.85 -21.18
CA LYS A 240 3.14 -2.01 -22.03
C LYS A 240 1.66 -2.19 -21.68
N ASN A 241 1.22 -3.43 -21.48
CA ASN A 241 -0.16 -3.75 -21.09
C ASN A 241 -0.50 -3.11 -19.72
N ILE A 242 0.40 -3.21 -18.73
CA ILE A 242 0.23 -2.56 -17.43
C ILE A 242 0.03 -1.06 -17.62
N VAL A 243 0.98 -0.39 -18.27
CA VAL A 243 0.94 1.08 -18.38
C VAL A 243 -0.26 1.54 -19.21
N SER A 244 -0.65 0.81 -20.25
CA SER A 244 -1.81 1.17 -21.08
C SER A 244 -3.14 1.14 -20.33
N SER A 245 -3.33 0.18 -19.42
CA SER A 245 -4.60 -0.06 -18.74
C SER A 245 -4.66 0.49 -17.32
N VAL A 246 -3.53 0.44 -16.58
CA VAL A 246 -3.44 0.87 -15.19
C VAL A 246 -2.69 2.20 -15.05
N GLY A 247 -1.74 2.47 -15.96
CA GLY A 247 -0.84 3.63 -15.85
C GLY A 247 0.44 3.33 -15.08
N ASN A 248 1.26 4.35 -14.92
CA ASN A 248 2.47 4.29 -14.10
C ASN A 248 2.15 4.49 -12.60
N TYR A 249 3.19 4.38 -11.74
CA TYR A 249 3.01 4.52 -10.29
C TYR A 249 2.48 5.91 -9.89
N GLY A 250 2.96 6.98 -10.52
CA GLY A 250 2.49 8.35 -10.26
C GLY A 250 1.01 8.55 -10.63
N GLU A 251 0.54 7.95 -11.74
CA GLU A 251 -0.86 7.99 -12.14
C GLU A 251 -1.74 7.23 -11.15
N SER A 252 -1.28 6.06 -10.67
CA SER A 252 -1.97 5.29 -9.63
C SER A 252 -2.06 6.07 -8.32
N PHE A 253 -0.95 6.66 -7.88
CA PHE A 253 -0.91 7.47 -6.67
C PHE A 253 -1.87 8.67 -6.77
N ALA A 254 -1.80 9.42 -7.87
CA ALA A 254 -2.59 10.62 -8.07
C ALA A 254 -4.10 10.35 -8.00
N ARG A 255 -4.58 9.33 -8.72
CA ARG A 255 -6.03 9.03 -8.76
C ARG A 255 -6.59 8.41 -7.49
N ASN A 256 -5.73 7.76 -6.66
CA ASN A 256 -6.19 7.07 -5.46
C ASN A 256 -5.96 7.85 -4.17
N LEU A 257 -4.92 8.70 -4.10
CA LEU A 257 -4.47 9.30 -2.85
C LEU A 257 -4.40 10.83 -2.91
N SER A 258 -4.00 11.43 -4.05
CA SER A 258 -3.88 12.88 -4.16
C SER A 258 -5.18 13.59 -4.54
N ILE A 259 -6.26 12.85 -4.73
CA ILE A 259 -7.57 13.38 -5.08
C ILE A 259 -8.35 13.75 -3.81
N ASP A 260 -9.21 14.81 -3.91
CA ASP A 260 -10.16 15.17 -2.86
C ASP A 260 -11.10 13.98 -2.53
N PRO A 261 -11.42 13.71 -1.26
CA PRO A 261 -11.07 14.47 -0.04
C PRO A 261 -9.77 14.02 0.67
N LEU A 262 -9.01 13.07 0.11
CA LEU A 262 -7.80 12.56 0.76
C LEU A 262 -6.65 13.55 0.68
N ASN A 263 -6.36 14.09 -0.50
CA ASN A 263 -5.33 15.08 -0.78
C ASN A 263 -3.95 14.73 -0.17
N ILE A 264 -3.57 13.44 -0.23
CA ILE A 264 -2.28 12.96 0.30
C ILE A 264 -1.18 13.35 -0.68
N GLU A 265 -0.16 14.04 -0.17
CA GLU A 265 1.05 14.36 -0.92
C GLU A 265 1.96 13.12 -1.08
N ARG A 266 2.77 13.09 -2.14
CA ARG A 266 3.71 12.01 -2.40
C ARG A 266 4.74 11.85 -1.27
N GLY A 267 5.33 12.94 -0.80
CA GLY A 267 6.34 12.92 0.26
C GLY A 267 7.45 11.89 -0.01
N VAL A 268 7.69 11.00 0.94
CA VAL A 268 8.68 9.91 0.79
C VAL A 268 8.31 8.89 -0.30
N ASN A 269 7.09 8.91 -0.79
CA ASN A 269 6.63 8.06 -1.91
C ASN A 269 6.95 8.65 -3.29
N GLU A 270 7.67 9.76 -3.37
CA GLU A 270 8.24 10.25 -4.63
C GLU A 270 9.32 9.30 -5.15
N LEU A 271 9.64 9.43 -6.45
CA LEU A 271 10.77 8.74 -7.05
C LEU A 271 12.08 9.15 -6.36
N TRP A 272 13.04 8.24 -6.31
CA TRP A 272 14.39 8.51 -5.78
C TRP A 272 15.05 9.73 -6.42
N SER A 273 14.83 9.95 -7.72
CA SER A 273 15.35 11.10 -8.47
C SER A 273 14.72 12.44 -8.07
N LYS A 274 13.62 12.40 -7.32
CA LYS A 274 12.90 13.55 -6.76
C LYS A 274 12.99 13.62 -5.23
N GLY A 275 13.89 12.85 -4.63
CA GLY A 275 14.13 12.84 -3.19
C GLY A 275 13.25 11.87 -2.38
N GLY A 276 12.50 11.01 -3.04
CA GLY A 276 11.69 9.96 -2.39
C GLY A 276 12.41 8.62 -2.28
N LEU A 277 11.65 7.59 -1.92
CA LEU A 277 12.12 6.21 -1.72
C LEU A 277 11.67 5.24 -2.81
N GLN A 278 10.83 5.66 -3.77
CA GLN A 278 10.44 4.78 -4.86
C GLN A 278 11.61 4.59 -5.81
N TYR A 279 12.16 3.39 -5.78
CA TYR A 279 13.34 2.98 -6.53
C TYR A 279 13.13 1.58 -7.11
N ALA A 280 13.06 1.47 -8.42
CA ALA A 280 12.96 0.19 -9.09
C ALA A 280 14.29 -0.19 -9.77
N PRO A 281 14.69 -1.47 -9.75
CA PRO A 281 15.83 -1.93 -10.52
C PRO A 281 15.63 -1.70 -12.02
N PRO A 282 16.72 -1.42 -12.78
CA PRO A 282 16.61 -1.20 -14.22
C PRO A 282 16.31 -2.51 -14.97
N ILE A 283 15.60 -2.41 -16.09
CA ILE A 283 15.40 -3.50 -17.04
C ILE A 283 16.60 -3.59 -18.00
N ARG A 284 17.45 -4.60 -17.80
CA ARG A 284 18.65 -4.83 -18.61
C ARG A 284 18.88 -6.32 -18.88
#